data_2fb20b15ae3b8b80cd5c658e2a1c364f
#
_entry.id   2fb20b15ae3b8b80cd5c658e2a1c364f
#
_cell.length_a   1.000
_cell.length_b   1.000
_cell.length_c   1.000
_cell.angle_alpha   90.00
_cell.angle_beta   90.00
_cell.angle_gamma   90.00
#
_symmetry.space_group_name_H-M   'P 1'
#
loop_
_entity.id
_entity.type
_entity.pdbx_description
1 polymer ?
#
loop_
_entity_poly.entity_id
_entity_poly.type
_entity_poly.pdbx_seq_one_letter_code
_entity_poly.pdbx_strand_id
1 'polypeptide(L)'
;EGYVGFEAEDQATPNLVLPYMGFFGSYSQASVSAPMLYEGGNSNLINTIQSLVGVMASNNNDILGYTGYEGDDYSKYTDPDLIAISPNGDGSRDYAYPVLFFDRNYKEYTETITDAQGNKVKSLGVGKEGTKDYYSSSSGKWTTHSLDKWDGTDADGQVVKDGQYIYKVEFTPATGGSKQELNIPVKVDTQA
;
A
#
# COMPACT_ATOMS: atom_id res chain seq x y z
N GLU A 1 -23.15 12.59 9.77
CA GLU A 1 -24.39 12.13 9.14
C GLU A 1 -25.60 12.73 9.84
N GLY A 2 -26.73 12.79 9.14
CA GLY A 2 -27.96 13.33 9.68
C GLY A 2 -29.11 13.10 8.71
N TYR A 3 -30.24 13.74 9.06
CA TYR A 3 -31.46 13.66 8.25
C TYR A 3 -32.03 15.05 8.04
N VAL A 4 -32.51 15.33 6.85
CA VAL A 4 -33.34 16.50 6.56
C VAL A 4 -34.77 16.02 6.46
N GLY A 5 -35.62 16.50 7.36
CA GLY A 5 -37.06 16.23 7.38
C GLY A 5 -37.83 17.28 6.60
N PHE A 6 -38.80 16.85 5.81
CA PHE A 6 -39.79 17.71 5.18
C PHE A 6 -41.16 17.31 5.75
N GLU A 7 -41.81 18.24 6.42
CA GLU A 7 -43.14 18.05 6.95
C GLU A 7 -44.16 18.50 5.92
N ALA A 8 -45.16 17.67 5.67
CA ALA A 8 -46.26 18.04 4.78
C ALA A 8 -47.21 19.02 5.50
N GLU A 9 -47.74 19.98 4.75
CA GLU A 9 -48.72 20.94 5.29
C GLU A 9 -50.10 20.29 5.50
N ASP A 10 -50.35 19.15 4.90
CA ASP A 10 -51.62 18.43 5.05
C ASP A 10 -51.37 17.02 5.61
N GLN A 11 -52.41 16.43 6.24
CA GLN A 11 -52.33 15.10 6.86
C GLN A 11 -52.43 13.94 5.86
N ALA A 12 -52.74 14.21 4.59
CA ALA A 12 -52.90 13.19 3.57
C ALA A 12 -51.53 12.90 2.88
N THR A 13 -50.61 13.83 2.93
CA THR A 13 -49.28 13.71 2.35
C THR A 13 -48.27 13.19 3.41
N PRO A 14 -47.53 12.11 3.14
CA PRO A 14 -46.51 11.65 4.09
C PRO A 14 -45.32 12.59 4.19
N ASN A 15 -44.77 12.72 5.39
CA ASN A 15 -43.50 13.40 5.61
C ASN A 15 -42.38 12.68 4.91
N LEU A 16 -41.42 13.41 4.35
CA LEU A 16 -40.23 12.87 3.73
C LEU A 16 -38.99 13.08 4.61
N VAL A 17 -38.13 12.11 4.65
CA VAL A 17 -36.84 12.18 5.33
C VAL A 17 -35.74 11.81 4.37
N LEU A 18 -34.78 12.71 4.16
CA LEU A 18 -33.61 12.46 3.34
C LEU A 18 -32.37 12.31 4.26
N PRO A 19 -31.72 11.17 4.28
CA PRO A 19 -30.45 11.02 4.94
C PRO A 19 -29.37 11.81 4.22
N TYR A 20 -28.45 12.42 4.98
CA TYR A 20 -27.24 12.99 4.41
C TYR A 20 -26.02 12.52 5.18
N MET A 21 -24.91 12.40 4.46
CA MET A 21 -23.60 12.16 5.04
C MET A 21 -22.66 13.28 4.59
N GLY A 22 -21.97 13.87 5.56
CA GLY A 22 -20.95 14.87 5.31
C GLY A 22 -19.61 14.43 5.89
N PHE A 23 -18.54 14.89 5.27
CA PHE A 23 -17.17 14.71 5.77
C PHE A 23 -16.66 16.04 6.29
N PHE A 24 -16.26 16.08 7.57
CA PHE A 24 -15.63 17.25 8.17
C PHE A 24 -14.12 17.14 8.06
N GLY A 25 -13.50 17.96 7.21
CA GLY A 25 -12.06 17.96 6.96
C GLY A 25 -11.74 18.06 5.47
N SER A 26 -10.45 17.92 5.14
CA SER A 26 -10.00 17.85 3.74
C SER A 26 -9.92 16.42 3.26
N TYR A 27 -10.78 16.05 2.34
CA TYR A 27 -10.78 14.71 1.72
C TYR A 27 -9.48 14.42 0.96
N SER A 28 -8.77 15.46 0.53
CA SER A 28 -7.48 15.35 -0.17
C SER A 28 -6.30 14.99 0.76
N GLN A 29 -6.48 15.08 2.09
CA GLN A 29 -5.43 14.73 3.06
C GLN A 29 -5.44 13.24 3.44
N ALA A 30 -6.52 12.53 3.13
CA ALA A 30 -6.59 11.12 3.47
C ALA A 30 -5.65 10.30 2.57
N SER A 31 -5.00 9.31 3.16
CA SER A 31 -4.02 8.46 2.49
C SER A 31 -4.61 7.70 1.29
N VAL A 32 -3.83 7.55 0.21
CA VAL A 32 -4.18 6.71 -0.93
C VAL A 32 -3.99 5.24 -0.57
N SER A 33 -2.89 4.91 0.10
CA SER A 33 -2.58 3.53 0.52
C SER A 33 -2.78 3.38 2.02
N ALA A 34 -3.24 2.22 2.44
CA ALA A 34 -3.12 1.79 3.82
C ALA A 34 -1.63 1.76 4.23
N PRO A 35 -1.30 1.97 5.52
CA PRO A 35 0.08 1.97 6.00
C PRO A 35 0.75 0.60 5.82
N MET A 36 2.08 0.57 5.90
CA MET A 36 2.81 -0.69 5.97
C MET A 36 2.47 -1.42 7.27
N LEU A 37 2.55 -2.75 7.24
CA LEU A 37 2.14 -3.59 8.38
C LEU A 37 2.91 -3.25 9.66
N TYR A 38 4.21 -3.02 9.56
CA TYR A 38 5.07 -2.63 10.70
C TYR A 38 4.76 -1.23 11.28
N GLU A 39 4.04 -0.39 10.56
CA GLU A 39 3.60 0.93 11.05
C GLU A 39 2.36 0.83 11.95
N GLY A 40 1.72 -0.34 11.98
CA GLY A 40 0.51 -0.58 12.76
C GLY A 40 -0.78 -0.13 12.08
N GLY A 41 -1.90 -0.36 12.76
CA GLY A 41 -3.22 0.09 12.28
C GLY A 41 -3.91 -0.83 11.26
N ASN A 42 -3.25 -1.84 10.73
CA ASN A 42 -3.78 -2.73 9.68
C ASN A 42 -4.53 -3.96 10.20
N SER A 43 -4.54 -4.24 11.50
CA SER A 43 -5.14 -5.47 12.03
C SER A 43 -6.62 -5.63 11.65
N ASN A 44 -7.42 -4.58 11.76
CA ASN A 44 -8.82 -4.61 11.36
C ASN A 44 -8.99 -4.79 9.85
N LEU A 45 -8.15 -4.16 9.03
CA LEU A 45 -8.15 -4.31 7.59
C LEU A 45 -7.83 -5.75 7.20
N ILE A 46 -6.73 -6.31 7.71
CA ILE A 46 -6.29 -7.69 7.44
C ILE A 46 -7.37 -8.70 7.84
N ASN A 47 -7.98 -8.54 9.02
CA ASN A 47 -9.09 -9.39 9.46
C ASN A 47 -10.30 -9.29 8.53
N THR A 48 -10.57 -8.11 7.98
CA THR A 48 -11.69 -7.88 7.06
C THR A 48 -11.44 -8.48 5.70
N ILE A 49 -10.25 -8.23 5.12
CA ILE A 49 -9.93 -8.66 3.74
C ILE A 49 -9.36 -10.09 3.70
N GLN A 50 -8.95 -10.64 4.84
CA GLN A 50 -8.32 -11.96 4.98
C GLN A 50 -7.10 -12.16 4.06
N SER A 51 -6.31 -11.09 3.91
CA SER A 51 -5.08 -11.08 3.14
C SER A 51 -4.06 -10.17 3.82
N LEU A 52 -2.79 -10.55 3.80
CA LEU A 52 -1.72 -9.67 4.24
C LEU A 52 -1.50 -8.57 3.18
N VAL A 53 -1.54 -7.33 3.64
CA VAL A 53 -1.25 -6.12 2.86
C VAL A 53 -0.38 -5.18 3.68
N GLY A 54 0.26 -4.23 3.01
CA GLY A 54 1.25 -3.38 3.66
C GLY A 54 2.53 -4.16 3.98
N VAL A 55 2.89 -5.13 3.15
CA VAL A 55 4.08 -5.97 3.30
C VAL A 55 4.98 -5.89 2.08
N MET A 56 6.26 -6.21 2.26
CA MET A 56 7.17 -6.51 1.16
C MET A 56 7.19 -8.02 0.93
N ALA A 57 7.03 -8.43 -0.32
CA ALA A 57 7.06 -9.83 -0.72
C ALA A 57 8.23 -10.11 -1.69
N SER A 58 8.57 -11.37 -1.85
CA SER A 58 9.65 -11.85 -2.72
C SER A 58 9.22 -13.09 -3.49
N ASN A 59 10.21 -13.94 -3.89
CA ASN A 59 9.98 -15.22 -4.54
C ASN A 59 8.95 -16.06 -3.77
N ASN A 60 8.09 -16.74 -4.49
CA ASN A 60 7.06 -17.64 -3.93
C ASN A 60 6.10 -16.97 -2.91
N ASN A 61 5.94 -15.63 -2.98
CA ASN A 61 5.20 -14.82 -2.01
C ASN A 61 5.75 -14.88 -0.58
N ASP A 62 7.05 -15.14 -0.43
CA ASP A 62 7.73 -15.00 0.86
C ASP A 62 7.60 -13.56 1.37
N ILE A 63 7.28 -13.38 2.64
CA ILE A 63 7.13 -12.07 3.27
C ILE A 63 8.48 -11.66 3.84
N LEU A 64 9.05 -10.60 3.26
CA LEU A 64 10.32 -10.05 3.73
C LEU A 64 10.15 -9.36 5.09
N GLY A 65 11.13 -9.50 5.94
CA GLY A 65 11.09 -8.96 7.31
C GLY A 65 10.16 -9.73 8.26
N TYR A 66 9.65 -10.90 7.87
CA TYR A 66 8.77 -11.70 8.72
C TYR A 66 9.48 -12.16 9.99
N THR A 67 8.85 -11.90 11.14
CA THR A 67 9.42 -12.15 12.48
C THR A 67 8.94 -13.44 13.12
N GLY A 68 7.94 -14.12 12.52
CA GLY A 68 7.31 -15.29 13.12
C GLY A 68 6.45 -14.96 14.35
N TYR A 69 6.04 -13.70 14.52
CA TYR A 69 5.22 -13.27 15.65
C TYR A 69 3.84 -13.93 15.62
N GLU A 70 3.45 -14.53 16.73
CA GLU A 70 2.13 -15.12 16.95
C GLU A 70 1.33 -14.23 17.90
N GLY A 71 0.09 -13.89 17.54
CA GLY A 71 -0.80 -13.07 18.36
C GLY A 71 -1.78 -12.25 17.54
N ASP A 72 -2.46 -11.31 18.17
CA ASP A 72 -3.50 -10.48 17.53
C ASP A 72 -2.94 -9.16 16.97
N ASP A 73 -1.69 -8.83 17.23
CA ASP A 73 -1.04 -7.60 16.78
C ASP A 73 -0.22 -7.84 15.49
N TYR A 74 -0.89 -7.72 14.36
CA TYR A 74 -0.27 -7.92 13.05
C TYR A 74 0.89 -6.96 12.75
N SER A 75 0.98 -5.81 13.43
CA SER A 75 2.09 -4.86 13.24
C SER A 75 3.45 -5.46 13.61
N LYS A 76 3.44 -6.54 14.39
CA LYS A 76 4.66 -7.25 14.80
C LYS A 76 5.02 -8.44 13.91
N TYR A 77 4.27 -8.69 12.84
CA TYR A 77 4.58 -9.76 11.89
C TYR A 77 5.77 -9.43 10.98
N THR A 78 6.05 -8.15 10.81
CA THR A 78 7.18 -7.69 9.99
C THR A 78 8.00 -6.64 10.72
N ASP A 79 9.32 -6.70 10.51
CA ASP A 79 10.28 -5.74 11.00
C ASP A 79 10.95 -5.07 9.79
N PRO A 80 10.86 -3.73 9.64
CA PRO A 80 11.45 -3.03 8.52
C PRO A 80 12.97 -3.19 8.44
N ASP A 81 13.66 -3.40 9.55
CA ASP A 81 15.12 -3.60 9.60
C ASP A 81 15.54 -4.98 9.04
N LEU A 82 14.59 -5.91 8.94
CA LEU A 82 14.82 -7.26 8.42
C LEU A 82 14.33 -7.44 6.97
N ILE A 83 13.83 -6.38 6.33
CA ILE A 83 13.43 -6.43 4.91
C ILE A 83 14.70 -6.46 4.06
N ALA A 84 15.05 -7.64 3.55
CA ALA A 84 16.28 -7.85 2.78
C ALA A 84 16.07 -8.75 1.57
N ILE A 85 16.83 -8.49 0.51
CA ILE A 85 16.93 -9.32 -0.69
C ILE A 85 18.38 -9.76 -0.92
N SER A 86 18.52 -10.93 -1.55
CA SER A 86 19.80 -11.50 -1.99
C SER A 86 19.72 -11.81 -3.49
N PRO A 87 19.99 -10.85 -4.38
CA PRO A 87 19.82 -11.00 -5.81
C PRO A 87 20.92 -11.86 -6.44
N ASN A 88 20.98 -13.13 -6.08
CA ASN A 88 21.98 -14.12 -6.54
C ASN A 88 21.43 -15.11 -7.57
N GLY A 89 20.09 -15.09 -7.83
CA GLY A 89 19.42 -15.94 -8.81
C GLY A 89 19.15 -17.36 -8.35
N ASP A 90 19.18 -17.65 -7.05
CA ASP A 90 18.93 -18.98 -6.49
C ASP A 90 17.45 -19.32 -6.31
N GLY A 91 16.55 -18.35 -6.57
CA GLY A 91 15.11 -18.48 -6.42
C GLY A 91 14.59 -18.15 -5.03
N SER A 92 15.43 -17.61 -4.15
CA SER A 92 15.07 -17.20 -2.80
C SER A 92 15.44 -15.74 -2.57
N ARG A 93 14.46 -14.90 -2.30
CA ARG A 93 14.63 -13.45 -2.01
C ARG A 93 15.43 -12.69 -3.08
N ASP A 94 15.32 -13.09 -4.33
CA ASP A 94 16.02 -12.46 -5.46
C ASP A 94 15.51 -11.06 -5.76
N TYR A 95 14.30 -10.72 -5.32
CA TYR A 95 13.64 -9.44 -5.57
C TYR A 95 12.68 -9.07 -4.45
N ALA A 96 12.31 -7.80 -4.41
CA ALA A 96 11.29 -7.30 -3.51
C ALA A 96 10.19 -6.54 -4.27
N TYR A 97 8.95 -6.66 -3.81
CA TYR A 97 7.82 -5.84 -4.27
C TYR A 97 6.81 -5.63 -3.15
N PRO A 98 6.21 -4.43 -3.06
CA PRO A 98 5.18 -4.18 -2.07
C PRO A 98 3.84 -4.78 -2.49
N VAL A 99 3.11 -5.31 -1.52
CA VAL A 99 1.71 -5.70 -1.64
C VAL A 99 0.90 -4.71 -0.82
N LEU A 100 0.17 -3.82 -1.50
CA LEU A 100 -0.53 -2.70 -0.90
C LEU A 100 -2.04 -2.87 -0.98
N PHE A 101 -2.75 -2.13 -0.13
CA PHE A 101 -4.18 -1.94 -0.22
C PHE A 101 -4.46 -0.45 -0.43
N PHE A 102 -5.15 -0.12 -1.51
CA PHE A 102 -5.48 1.26 -1.85
C PHE A 102 -6.86 1.63 -1.30
N ASP A 103 -6.86 2.48 -0.30
CA ASP A 103 -8.07 3.01 0.33
C ASP A 103 -8.80 4.02 -0.55
N ARG A 104 -8.10 4.60 -1.54
CA ARG A 104 -8.61 5.67 -2.40
C ARG A 104 -8.16 5.53 -3.84
N ASN A 105 -8.96 6.13 -4.72
CA ASN A 105 -8.58 6.30 -6.12
C ASN A 105 -7.34 7.20 -6.23
N TYR A 106 -6.47 6.88 -7.16
CA TYR A 106 -5.30 7.67 -7.50
C TYR A 106 -5.34 8.11 -8.96
N LYS A 107 -4.72 9.27 -9.24
CA LYS A 107 -4.49 9.75 -10.59
C LYS A 107 -3.25 9.11 -11.18
N GLU A 108 -2.21 9.00 -10.37
CA GLU A 108 -0.93 8.41 -10.74
C GLU A 108 -0.19 7.93 -9.49
N TYR A 109 0.57 6.87 -9.62
CA TYR A 109 1.69 6.59 -8.72
C TYR A 109 2.96 6.33 -9.52
N THR A 110 4.11 6.59 -8.92
CA THR A 110 5.43 6.28 -9.48
C THR A 110 6.24 5.47 -8.49
N GLU A 111 7.02 4.54 -9.00
CA GLU A 111 7.87 3.64 -8.23
C GLU A 111 9.34 3.90 -8.54
N THR A 112 10.12 4.16 -7.52
CA THR A 112 11.53 4.52 -7.65
C THR A 112 12.35 3.89 -6.54
N ILE A 113 13.50 3.34 -6.90
CA ILE A 113 14.51 2.94 -5.93
C ILE A 113 15.49 4.09 -5.71
N THR A 114 15.76 4.40 -4.46
CA THR A 114 16.80 5.35 -4.08
C THR A 114 17.82 4.70 -3.13
N ASP A 115 19.03 5.25 -3.11
CA ASP A 115 20.01 4.89 -2.08
C ASP A 115 19.67 5.56 -0.73
N ALA A 116 20.46 5.27 0.30
CA ALA A 116 20.27 5.84 1.65
C ALA A 116 20.47 7.37 1.70
N GLN A 117 21.06 7.99 0.68
CA GLN A 117 21.23 9.43 0.54
C GLN A 117 20.10 10.09 -0.27
N GLY A 118 19.14 9.30 -0.78
CA GLY A 118 18.03 9.77 -1.59
C GLY A 118 18.35 9.93 -3.08
N ASN A 119 19.53 9.51 -3.55
CA ASN A 119 19.84 9.52 -4.98
C ASN A 119 19.08 8.41 -5.68
N LYS A 120 18.52 8.73 -6.84
CA LYS A 120 17.78 7.75 -7.64
C LYS A 120 18.72 6.69 -8.20
N VAL A 121 18.38 5.42 -7.94
CA VAL A 121 19.07 4.22 -8.44
C VAL A 121 18.36 3.68 -9.66
N LYS A 122 17.02 3.51 -9.58
CA LYS A 122 16.21 2.93 -10.67
C LYS A 122 14.80 3.49 -10.63
N SER A 123 14.18 3.69 -11.79
CA SER A 123 12.73 3.82 -11.90
C SER A 123 12.16 2.46 -12.26
N LEU A 124 11.11 2.03 -11.55
CA LEU A 124 10.45 0.76 -11.79
C LEU A 124 9.20 0.95 -12.63
N GLY A 125 8.15 1.53 -12.08
CA GLY A 125 6.87 1.60 -12.74
C GLY A 125 6.11 2.91 -12.53
N VAL A 126 5.01 3.00 -13.27
CA VAL A 126 4.02 4.09 -13.15
C VAL A 126 2.63 3.50 -13.34
N GLY A 127 1.77 3.65 -12.34
CA GLY A 127 0.35 3.36 -12.47
C GLY A 127 -0.45 4.63 -12.72
N LYS A 128 -1.46 4.56 -13.58
CA LYS A 128 -2.31 5.70 -13.94
C LYS A 128 -3.78 5.39 -13.77
N GLU A 129 -4.52 6.38 -13.26
CA GLU A 129 -6.00 6.39 -13.19
C GLU A 129 -6.60 5.12 -12.58
N GLY A 130 -6.14 4.78 -11.37
CA GLY A 130 -6.62 3.59 -10.69
C GLY A 130 -7.69 3.86 -9.64
N THR A 131 -8.43 2.81 -9.36
CA THR A 131 -9.46 2.80 -8.33
C THR A 131 -8.91 2.25 -7.03
N LYS A 132 -9.56 2.64 -5.92
CA LYS A 132 -9.33 1.99 -4.62
C LYS A 132 -9.64 0.50 -4.69
N ASP A 133 -9.08 -0.24 -3.78
CA ASP A 133 -9.41 -1.65 -3.63
C ASP A 133 -10.85 -1.86 -3.16
N TYR A 134 -11.44 -2.97 -3.56
CA TYR A 134 -12.84 -3.29 -3.32
C TYR A 134 -13.05 -4.80 -3.21
N TYR A 135 -14.19 -5.17 -2.64
CA TYR A 135 -14.62 -6.56 -2.64
C TYR A 135 -15.20 -6.94 -4.01
N SER A 136 -14.58 -7.89 -4.68
CA SER A 136 -15.03 -8.42 -5.95
C SER A 136 -16.01 -9.58 -5.73
N SER A 137 -17.29 -9.38 -6.03
CA SER A 137 -18.31 -10.41 -5.91
C SER A 137 -18.08 -11.59 -6.84
N SER A 138 -17.42 -11.38 -7.98
CA SER A 138 -17.13 -12.44 -8.96
C SER A 138 -16.03 -13.40 -8.46
N SER A 139 -15.04 -12.91 -7.72
CA SER A 139 -13.96 -13.73 -7.15
C SER A 139 -14.22 -14.12 -5.69
N GLY A 140 -15.15 -13.45 -5.00
CA GLY A 140 -15.39 -13.61 -3.57
C GLY A 140 -14.24 -13.10 -2.70
N LYS A 141 -13.40 -12.20 -3.22
CA LYS A 141 -12.18 -11.69 -2.54
C LYS A 141 -12.05 -10.18 -2.70
N TRP A 142 -11.31 -9.57 -1.79
CA TRP A 142 -10.84 -8.20 -1.94
C TRP A 142 -9.71 -8.13 -2.96
N THR A 143 -9.67 -7.04 -3.72
CA THR A 143 -8.53 -6.71 -4.57
C THR A 143 -7.38 -6.21 -3.72
N THR A 144 -6.17 -6.36 -4.21
CA THR A 144 -4.93 -5.82 -3.64
C THR A 144 -3.99 -5.49 -4.79
N HIS A 145 -3.01 -4.64 -4.55
CA HIS A 145 -2.04 -4.23 -5.56
C HIS A 145 -0.65 -4.77 -5.22
N SER A 146 -0.13 -5.64 -6.09
CA SER A 146 1.30 -5.96 -6.10
C SER A 146 1.99 -5.01 -7.07
N LEU A 147 2.92 -4.23 -6.57
CA LEU A 147 3.68 -3.27 -7.37
C LEU A 147 4.85 -3.95 -8.11
N ASP A 148 5.64 -3.16 -8.83
CA ASP A 148 6.71 -3.69 -9.66
C ASP A 148 7.85 -4.28 -8.82
N LYS A 149 8.45 -5.34 -9.33
CA LYS A 149 9.55 -6.04 -8.65
C LYS A 149 10.85 -5.27 -8.82
N TRP A 150 11.59 -5.11 -7.73
CA TRP A 150 12.97 -4.67 -7.77
C TRP A 150 13.90 -5.86 -7.50
N ASP A 151 14.75 -6.16 -8.46
CA ASP A 151 15.68 -7.27 -8.49
C ASP A 151 17.10 -6.90 -7.97
N GLY A 152 17.22 -5.84 -7.20
CA GLY A 152 18.52 -5.39 -6.70
C GLY A 152 19.45 -4.80 -7.76
N THR A 153 18.93 -4.44 -8.96
CA THR A 153 19.74 -3.82 -10.00
C THR A 153 19.48 -2.32 -10.12
N ASP A 154 20.47 -1.61 -10.68
CA ASP A 154 20.36 -0.20 -11.06
C ASP A 154 19.71 -0.01 -12.45
N ALA A 155 19.73 1.22 -12.97
CA ALA A 155 19.15 1.55 -14.27
C ALA A 155 19.88 0.88 -15.45
N ASP A 156 21.12 0.50 -15.30
CA ASP A 156 21.95 -0.18 -16.30
C ASP A 156 21.85 -1.72 -16.19
N GLY A 157 21.04 -2.22 -15.24
CA GLY A 157 20.86 -3.65 -14.99
C GLY A 157 22.01 -4.29 -14.21
N GLN A 158 22.89 -3.50 -13.59
CA GLN A 158 23.96 -4.01 -12.75
C GLN A 158 23.47 -4.18 -11.31
N VAL A 159 23.82 -5.30 -10.68
CA VAL A 159 23.52 -5.51 -9.25
C VAL A 159 24.16 -4.39 -8.43
N VAL A 160 23.38 -3.76 -7.59
CA VAL A 160 23.85 -2.68 -6.73
C VAL A 160 24.73 -3.23 -5.61
N LYS A 161 25.50 -2.36 -4.94
CA LYS A 161 26.31 -2.75 -3.78
C LYS A 161 25.43 -3.13 -2.60
N ASP A 162 25.94 -4.02 -1.76
CA ASP A 162 25.32 -4.32 -0.48
C ASP A 162 25.10 -3.05 0.33
N GLY A 163 23.92 -2.91 0.91
CA GLY A 163 23.57 -1.69 1.66
C GLY A 163 22.06 -1.49 1.80
N GLN A 164 21.71 -0.31 2.31
CA GLN A 164 20.33 0.11 2.51
C GLN A 164 19.85 0.93 1.31
N TYR A 165 18.64 0.61 0.86
CA TYR A 165 17.92 1.26 -0.22
C TYR A 165 16.50 1.57 0.26
N ILE A 166 15.83 2.44 -0.47
CA ILE A 166 14.42 2.77 -0.25
C ILE A 166 13.64 2.44 -1.52
N TYR A 167 12.64 1.58 -1.38
CA TYR A 167 11.58 1.44 -2.37
C TYR A 167 10.56 2.55 -2.11
N LYS A 168 10.59 3.57 -2.95
CA LYS A 168 9.75 4.76 -2.81
C LYS A 168 8.56 4.69 -3.75
N VAL A 169 7.35 4.90 -3.22
CA VAL A 169 6.13 5.07 -4.01
C VAL A 169 5.58 6.46 -3.77
N GLU A 170 5.41 7.25 -4.83
CA GLU A 170 4.75 8.55 -4.76
C GLU A 170 3.36 8.46 -5.38
N PHE A 171 2.33 8.84 -4.64
CA PHE A 171 0.94 8.85 -5.09
C PHE A 171 0.47 10.27 -5.37
N THR A 172 -0.25 10.46 -6.49
CA THR A 172 -1.06 11.64 -6.76
C THR A 172 -2.53 11.25 -6.54
N PRO A 173 -3.20 11.75 -5.48
CA PRO A 173 -4.59 11.40 -5.22
C PRO A 173 -5.53 11.87 -6.33
N ALA A 174 -6.55 11.08 -6.68
CA ALA A 174 -7.55 11.47 -7.68
C ALA A 174 -8.41 12.67 -7.23
N THR A 175 -8.57 12.86 -5.93
CA THR A 175 -9.34 13.95 -5.32
C THR A 175 -8.58 15.27 -5.23
N GLY A 176 -7.36 15.34 -5.77
CA GLY A 176 -6.46 16.48 -5.61
C GLY A 176 -5.72 16.46 -4.26
N GLY A 177 -4.97 17.53 -4.00
CA GLY A 177 -4.11 17.64 -2.82
C GLY A 177 -2.64 17.42 -3.13
N SER A 178 -1.80 17.37 -2.10
CA SER A 178 -0.38 17.12 -2.22
C SER A 178 -0.09 15.67 -2.59
N LYS A 179 1.01 15.44 -3.26
CA LYS A 179 1.55 14.09 -3.42
C LYS A 179 1.81 13.46 -2.05
N GLN A 180 1.61 12.16 -1.97
CA GLN A 180 1.85 11.36 -0.79
C GLN A 180 2.98 10.38 -1.08
N GLU A 181 3.80 10.09 -0.08
CA GLU A 181 4.96 9.22 -0.23
C GLU A 181 4.85 8.04 0.71
N LEU A 182 5.23 6.87 0.21
CA LEU A 182 5.49 5.67 0.98
C LEU A 182 6.95 5.29 0.75
N ASN A 183 7.73 5.23 1.81
CA ASN A 183 9.15 4.91 1.78
C ASN A 183 9.39 3.61 2.53
N ILE A 184 9.76 2.54 1.82
CA ILE A 184 9.93 1.21 2.38
C ILE A 184 11.41 0.86 2.35
N PRO A 185 12.06 0.63 3.50
CA PRO A 185 13.46 0.24 3.53
C PRO A 185 13.64 -1.16 2.96
N VAL A 186 14.69 -1.36 2.18
CA VAL A 186 15.09 -2.66 1.64
C VAL A 186 16.59 -2.78 1.72
N LYS A 187 17.10 -3.80 2.39
CA LYS A 187 18.53 -4.13 2.42
C LYS A 187 18.86 -5.03 1.22
N VAL A 188 19.97 -4.75 0.57
CA VAL A 188 20.61 -5.69 -0.37
C VAL A 188 21.78 -6.34 0.31
N ASP A 189 21.85 -7.68 0.25
CA ASP A 189 22.92 -8.48 0.82
C ASP A 189 23.20 -9.67 -0.11
N THR A 190 24.19 -9.51 -0.99
CA THR A 190 24.51 -10.51 -2.03
C THR A 190 25.25 -11.74 -1.49
N GLN A 191 25.53 -11.77 -0.19
CA GLN A 191 26.25 -12.87 0.47
C GLN A 191 25.37 -13.71 1.39
N ALA A 192 24.07 -13.39 1.47
CA ALA A 192 23.12 -14.10 2.34
C ALA A 192 22.57 -15.37 1.67
#